data_17d78c02831aadef65b60fbedf7f6ce8
#
_entry.id   17d78c02831aadef65b60fbedf7f6ce8
#
_cell.length_a   1.000
_cell.length_b   1.000
_cell.length_c   1.000
_cell.angle_alpha   90.00
_cell.angle_beta   90.00
_cell.angle_gamma   90.00
#
_symmetry.space_group_name_H-M   'P 1'
#
loop_
_entity.id
_entity.type
_entity.pdbx_description
1 polymer ?
#
loop_
_entity_poly.entity_id
_entity_poly.type
_entity_poly.pdbx_seq_one_letter_code
_entity_poly.pdbx_strand_id
1 'polypeptide(L)'
;MKQEWKDTFLVLWKKEKWYWCGAVVLGVLFSLIFGAHWTKGYSEMIQNGIAAKVVRFHVLANSDTEADQSLKLAVRDRVLQEYGDLLQACENKAETLAVLEDARQKICETAAAEVQAQGYAYPVRVSLVREEFPFKKYDDLIFPAGVYDALRIEIGAAEGQNWWCVLYPQMCFVDAAWGYSTEESHARLENTLTEEEFLIVSALEQEALTPKIKLKLVEWWQG
;
A
#
# COMPACT_ATOMS: atom_id res chain seq x y z
N MET A 1 -63.58 1.60 -13.88
CA MET A 1 -62.31 2.40 -13.87
C MET A 1 -61.11 1.62 -13.30
N LYS A 2 -61.11 1.15 -12.03
CA LYS A 2 -59.95 0.43 -11.47
C LYS A 2 -59.66 -0.92 -12.12
N GLN A 3 -60.67 -1.62 -12.62
CA GLN A 3 -60.52 -2.95 -13.24
C GLN A 3 -59.95 -2.81 -14.68
N GLU A 4 -60.40 -1.86 -15.46
CA GLU A 4 -59.94 -1.61 -16.82
C GLU A 4 -58.46 -1.21 -16.86
N TRP A 5 -57.99 -0.44 -15.90
CA TRP A 5 -56.53 -0.13 -15.77
C TRP A 5 -55.68 -1.36 -15.51
N LYS A 6 -56.17 -2.28 -14.67
CA LYS A 6 -55.44 -3.56 -14.40
C LYS A 6 -55.36 -4.43 -15.63
N ASP A 7 -56.45 -4.56 -16.36
CA ASP A 7 -56.49 -5.39 -17.56
C ASP A 7 -55.63 -4.80 -18.71
N THR A 8 -55.65 -3.50 -18.90
CA THR A 8 -54.76 -2.81 -19.85
C THR A 8 -53.33 -2.94 -19.47
N PHE A 9 -52.98 -2.77 -18.17
CA PHE A 9 -51.62 -2.97 -17.66
C PHE A 9 -51.10 -4.41 -17.86
N LEU A 10 -51.95 -5.41 -17.58
CA LEU A 10 -51.58 -6.81 -17.78
C LEU A 10 -51.37 -7.20 -19.24
N VAL A 11 -52.13 -6.64 -20.14
CA VAL A 11 -51.97 -6.85 -21.60
C VAL A 11 -50.68 -6.20 -22.11
N LEU A 12 -50.42 -4.97 -21.72
CA LEU A 12 -49.16 -4.27 -22.05
C LEU A 12 -47.97 -4.98 -21.44
N TRP A 13 -48.07 -5.42 -20.17
CA TRP A 13 -47.02 -6.18 -19.49
C TRP A 13 -46.71 -7.50 -20.19
N LYS A 14 -47.72 -8.27 -20.63
CA LYS A 14 -47.51 -9.51 -21.37
C LYS A 14 -46.80 -9.32 -22.71
N LYS A 15 -47.08 -8.21 -23.41
CA LYS A 15 -46.52 -7.90 -24.72
C LYS A 15 -45.10 -7.34 -24.64
N GLU A 16 -44.84 -6.55 -23.58
CA GLU A 16 -43.59 -5.78 -23.45
C GLU A 16 -42.64 -6.30 -22.38
N LYS A 17 -42.98 -7.38 -21.67
CA LYS A 17 -42.18 -7.93 -20.56
C LYS A 17 -40.71 -8.17 -20.93
N TRP A 18 -40.45 -8.55 -22.19
CA TRP A 18 -39.09 -8.78 -22.68
C TRP A 18 -38.27 -7.49 -22.78
N TYR A 19 -38.90 -6.38 -23.14
CA TYR A 19 -38.24 -5.07 -23.16
C TYR A 19 -37.93 -4.59 -21.73
N TRP A 20 -38.86 -4.78 -20.80
CA TRP A 20 -38.65 -4.46 -19.39
C TRP A 20 -37.56 -5.33 -18.76
N CYS A 21 -37.55 -6.62 -19.02
CA CYS A 21 -36.47 -7.51 -18.57
C CYS A 21 -35.13 -7.08 -19.17
N GLY A 22 -35.08 -6.74 -20.47
CA GLY A 22 -33.90 -6.23 -21.12
C GLY A 22 -33.40 -4.92 -20.51
N ALA A 23 -34.30 -3.97 -20.23
CA ALA A 23 -33.96 -2.70 -19.60
C ALA A 23 -33.41 -2.89 -18.18
N VAL A 24 -33.98 -3.79 -17.38
CA VAL A 24 -33.48 -4.13 -16.03
C VAL A 24 -32.09 -4.75 -16.13
N VAL A 25 -31.88 -5.72 -17.03
CA VAL A 25 -30.57 -6.35 -17.22
C VAL A 25 -29.51 -5.33 -17.66
N LEU A 26 -29.84 -4.46 -18.61
CA LEU A 26 -28.93 -3.39 -19.06
C LEU A 26 -28.65 -2.40 -17.94
N GLY A 27 -29.62 -2.03 -17.11
CA GLY A 27 -29.45 -1.15 -15.96
C GLY A 27 -28.52 -1.75 -14.90
N VAL A 28 -28.68 -3.05 -14.62
CA VAL A 28 -27.79 -3.79 -13.70
C VAL A 28 -26.36 -3.85 -14.27
N LEU A 29 -26.19 -4.20 -15.54
CA LEU A 29 -24.88 -4.25 -16.18
C LEU A 29 -24.21 -2.86 -16.18
N PHE A 30 -24.95 -1.82 -16.51
CA PHE A 30 -24.44 -0.43 -16.47
C PHE A 30 -24.02 -0.06 -15.05
N SER A 31 -24.84 -0.37 -14.03
CA SER A 31 -24.53 -0.09 -12.63
C SER A 31 -23.27 -0.82 -12.16
N LEU A 32 -23.09 -2.09 -12.56
CA LEU A 32 -21.90 -2.86 -12.24
C LEU A 32 -20.64 -2.29 -12.90
N ILE A 33 -20.72 -1.97 -14.21
CA ILE A 33 -19.60 -1.39 -14.95
C ILE A 33 -19.23 -0.01 -14.38
N PHE A 34 -20.23 0.84 -14.17
CA PHE A 34 -20.02 2.18 -13.60
C PHE A 34 -19.44 2.10 -12.18
N GLY A 35 -19.99 1.23 -11.33
CA GLY A 35 -19.48 1.00 -9.99
C GLY A 35 -18.03 0.50 -9.99
N ALA A 36 -17.69 -0.45 -10.85
CA ALA A 36 -16.31 -0.96 -10.99
C ALA A 36 -15.33 0.13 -11.45
N HIS A 37 -15.72 0.97 -12.41
CA HIS A 37 -14.89 2.11 -12.84
C HIS A 37 -14.71 3.16 -11.75
N TRP A 38 -15.79 3.47 -11.03
CA TRP A 38 -15.75 4.45 -9.93
C TRP A 38 -14.84 3.98 -8.79
N THR A 39 -14.99 2.73 -8.34
CA THR A 39 -14.17 2.17 -7.26
C THR A 39 -12.70 2.08 -7.65
N LYS A 40 -12.39 1.73 -8.90
CA LYS A 40 -11.01 1.70 -9.40
C LYS A 40 -10.39 3.10 -9.39
N GLY A 41 -11.07 4.10 -9.94
CA GLY A 41 -10.58 5.49 -9.97
C GLY A 41 -10.36 6.06 -8.56
N TYR A 42 -11.26 5.78 -7.63
CA TYR A 42 -11.13 6.16 -6.23
C TYR A 42 -9.93 5.50 -5.56
N SER A 43 -9.74 4.19 -5.75
CA SER A 43 -8.59 3.45 -5.21
C SER A 43 -7.26 3.97 -5.75
N GLU A 44 -7.18 4.28 -7.04
CA GLU A 44 -5.98 4.86 -7.67
C GLU A 44 -5.70 6.28 -7.13
N MET A 45 -6.73 7.09 -6.90
CA MET A 45 -6.58 8.43 -6.32
C MET A 45 -5.99 8.38 -4.91
N ILE A 46 -6.53 7.54 -4.05
CA ILE A 46 -6.02 7.36 -2.68
C ILE A 46 -4.59 6.80 -2.68
N GLN A 47 -4.33 5.76 -3.48
CA GLN A 47 -3.00 5.17 -3.59
C GLN A 47 -1.97 6.21 -4.04
N ASN A 48 -2.30 7.02 -5.06
CA ASN A 48 -1.44 8.09 -5.54
C ASN A 48 -1.26 9.21 -4.49
N GLY A 49 -2.29 9.52 -3.71
CA GLY A 49 -2.24 10.46 -2.60
C GLY A 49 -1.25 10.00 -1.52
N ILE A 50 -1.33 8.74 -1.10
CA ILE A 50 -0.39 8.13 -0.15
C ILE A 50 1.03 8.12 -0.75
N ALA A 51 1.19 7.67 -2.00
CA ALA A 51 2.48 7.60 -2.67
C ALA A 51 3.15 8.98 -2.85
N ALA A 52 2.36 10.04 -3.01
CA ALA A 52 2.87 11.41 -3.09
C ALA A 52 3.48 11.91 -1.77
N LYS A 53 3.15 11.30 -0.64
CA LYS A 53 3.55 11.74 0.71
C LYS A 53 4.57 10.83 1.39
N VAL A 54 4.77 9.62 0.86
CA VAL A 54 5.57 8.55 1.47
C VAL A 54 6.83 8.30 0.69
N VAL A 55 7.93 7.99 1.39
CA VAL A 55 9.15 7.42 0.82
C VAL A 55 9.29 5.99 1.34
N ARG A 56 9.48 5.06 0.42
CA ARG A 56 9.67 3.64 0.75
C ARG A 56 11.16 3.31 0.88
N PHE A 57 11.43 2.15 1.47
CA PHE A 57 12.78 1.60 1.55
C PHE A 57 12.75 0.09 1.34
N HIS A 58 13.68 -0.41 0.56
CA HIS A 58 13.88 -1.84 0.47
C HIS A 58 15.33 -2.24 0.24
N VAL A 59 15.65 -3.43 0.70
CA VAL A 59 16.97 -4.05 0.55
C VAL A 59 16.79 -5.42 -0.09
N LEU A 60 17.51 -5.65 -1.19
CA LEU A 60 17.53 -6.92 -1.91
C LEU A 60 18.76 -7.72 -1.51
N ALA A 61 18.53 -8.96 -1.07
CA ALA A 61 19.62 -9.91 -0.79
C ALA A 61 20.24 -10.43 -2.10
N ASN A 62 21.50 -10.87 -2.02
CA ASN A 62 22.16 -11.53 -3.15
C ASN A 62 21.39 -12.78 -3.61
N SER A 63 20.92 -13.62 -2.66
CA SER A 63 20.12 -14.83 -2.92
C SER A 63 19.17 -15.14 -1.75
N ASP A 64 18.43 -16.24 -1.85
CA ASP A 64 17.52 -16.70 -0.80
C ASP A 64 18.18 -17.61 0.25
N THR A 65 19.50 -17.76 0.24
CA THR A 65 20.20 -18.49 1.30
C THR A 65 20.03 -17.77 2.64
N GLU A 66 20.00 -18.52 3.74
CA GLU A 66 19.90 -17.97 5.09
C GLU A 66 21.04 -16.97 5.39
N ALA A 67 22.25 -17.25 4.90
CA ALA A 67 23.40 -16.37 5.03
C ALA A 67 23.20 -15.02 4.32
N ASP A 68 22.71 -15.01 3.08
CA ASP A 68 22.44 -13.80 2.33
C ASP A 68 21.24 -13.02 2.89
N GLN A 69 20.23 -13.72 3.41
CA GLN A 69 19.10 -13.08 4.09
C GLN A 69 19.54 -12.43 5.41
N SER A 70 20.43 -13.06 6.18
CA SER A 70 21.02 -12.48 7.40
C SER A 70 21.91 -11.28 7.09
N LEU A 71 22.73 -11.36 6.04
CA LEU A 71 23.55 -10.23 5.56
C LEU A 71 22.70 -9.03 5.17
N LYS A 72 21.59 -9.24 4.44
CA LYS A 72 20.64 -8.21 4.07
C LYS A 72 20.11 -7.45 5.30
N LEU A 73 19.76 -8.19 6.37
CA LEU A 73 19.27 -7.58 7.61
C LEU A 73 20.38 -6.78 8.32
N ALA A 74 21.61 -7.29 8.36
CA ALA A 74 22.73 -6.57 8.93
C ALA A 74 23.01 -5.24 8.18
N VAL A 75 23.00 -5.26 6.85
CA VAL A 75 23.16 -4.06 6.01
C VAL A 75 22.04 -3.06 6.27
N ARG A 76 20.79 -3.52 6.32
CA ARG A 76 19.63 -2.69 6.67
C ARG A 76 19.84 -1.99 8.02
N ASP A 77 20.16 -2.76 9.05
CA ASP A 77 20.30 -2.26 10.42
C ASP A 77 21.44 -1.26 10.52
N ARG A 78 22.57 -1.52 9.86
CA ARG A 78 23.69 -0.60 9.81
C ARG A 78 23.34 0.74 9.16
N VAL A 79 22.63 0.72 8.04
CA VAL A 79 22.19 1.93 7.35
C VAL A 79 21.19 2.71 8.20
N LEU A 80 20.19 2.04 8.78
CA LEU A 80 19.20 2.68 9.64
C LEU A 80 19.87 3.28 10.89
N GLN A 81 20.81 2.60 11.51
CA GLN A 81 21.54 3.08 12.68
C GLN A 81 22.35 4.36 12.37
N GLU A 82 22.97 4.43 11.20
CA GLU A 82 23.86 5.56 10.87
C GLU A 82 23.09 6.78 10.34
N TYR A 83 21.99 6.57 9.62
CA TYR A 83 21.24 7.64 8.97
C TYR A 83 19.89 7.93 9.64
N GLY A 84 19.52 7.19 10.67
CA GLY A 84 18.24 7.32 11.36
C GLY A 84 17.96 8.73 11.85
N ASP A 85 18.86 9.31 12.64
CA ASP A 85 18.69 10.65 13.19
C ASP A 85 18.58 11.72 12.09
N LEU A 86 19.38 11.59 11.02
CA LEU A 86 19.33 12.50 9.88
C LEU A 86 17.98 12.47 9.18
N LEU A 87 17.43 11.27 9.00
CA LEU A 87 16.11 11.08 8.38
C LEU A 87 14.97 11.48 9.33
N GLN A 88 15.20 11.37 10.65
CA GLN A 88 14.24 11.84 11.66
C GLN A 88 14.03 13.35 11.64
N ALA A 89 15.03 14.08 11.26
CA ALA A 89 14.97 15.54 11.18
C ALA A 89 14.14 16.04 9.98
N CYS A 90 13.88 15.19 8.98
CA CYS A 90 13.11 15.58 7.80
C CYS A 90 11.63 15.78 8.12
N GLU A 91 11.09 16.91 7.69
CA GLU A 91 9.69 17.29 7.94
C GLU A 91 8.72 16.86 6.83
N ASN A 92 9.25 16.54 5.64
CA ASN A 92 8.43 16.17 4.49
C ASN A 92 9.18 15.25 3.52
N LYS A 93 8.41 14.65 2.59
CA LYS A 93 8.93 13.75 1.55
C LYS A 93 10.02 14.39 0.69
N ALA A 94 9.84 15.64 0.27
CA ALA A 94 10.77 16.32 -0.63
C ALA A 94 12.14 16.51 0.03
N GLU A 95 12.15 16.91 1.29
CA GLU A 95 13.35 17.03 2.12
C GLU A 95 14.01 15.67 2.32
N THR A 96 13.23 14.63 2.64
CA THR A 96 13.74 13.26 2.78
C THR A 96 14.44 12.80 1.50
N LEU A 97 13.83 13.01 0.34
CA LEU A 97 14.44 12.64 -0.94
C LEU A 97 15.72 13.43 -1.23
N ALA A 98 15.76 14.72 -0.91
CA ALA A 98 16.95 15.56 -1.08
C ALA A 98 18.10 15.09 -0.16
N VAL A 99 17.82 14.81 1.10
CA VAL A 99 18.78 14.27 2.08
C VAL A 99 19.30 12.90 1.64
N LEU A 100 18.43 12.02 1.14
CA LEU A 100 18.82 10.72 0.64
C LEU A 100 19.69 10.80 -0.62
N GLU A 101 19.41 11.74 -1.53
CA GLU A 101 20.23 11.92 -2.73
C GLU A 101 21.62 12.46 -2.37
N ASP A 102 21.71 13.41 -1.45
CA ASP A 102 23.00 13.94 -0.97
C ASP A 102 23.82 12.87 -0.21
N ALA A 103 23.16 12.06 0.60
CA ALA A 103 23.79 10.99 1.37
C ALA A 103 24.02 9.69 0.57
N ARG A 104 23.46 9.55 -0.63
CA ARG A 104 23.39 8.29 -1.40
C ARG A 104 24.73 7.57 -1.52
N GLN A 105 25.79 8.32 -1.84
CA GLN A 105 27.12 7.73 -1.98
C GLN A 105 27.66 7.21 -0.63
N LYS A 106 27.46 7.96 0.45
CA LYS A 106 27.86 7.56 1.81
C LYS A 106 27.07 6.35 2.29
N ILE A 107 25.76 6.31 2.01
CA ILE A 107 24.91 5.12 2.30
C ILE A 107 25.47 3.89 1.58
N CYS A 108 25.90 4.04 0.31
CA CYS A 108 26.51 2.95 -0.44
C CYS A 108 27.81 2.48 0.19
N GLU A 109 28.67 3.40 0.62
CA GLU A 109 29.93 3.09 1.31
C GLU A 109 29.70 2.40 2.65
N THR A 110 28.75 2.88 3.46
CA THR A 110 28.34 2.26 4.72
C THR A 110 27.80 0.83 4.52
N ALA A 111 26.93 0.63 3.54
CA ALA A 111 26.38 -0.67 3.21
C ALA A 111 27.47 -1.64 2.69
N ALA A 112 28.38 -1.16 1.85
CA ALA A 112 29.50 -1.95 1.35
C ALA A 112 30.51 -2.33 2.47
N ALA A 113 30.76 -1.40 3.40
CA ALA A 113 31.61 -1.66 4.56
C ALA A 113 31.00 -2.74 5.47
N GLU A 114 29.67 -2.73 5.68
CA GLU A 114 28.99 -3.78 6.44
C GLU A 114 29.08 -5.13 5.74
N VAL A 115 28.88 -5.20 4.42
CA VAL A 115 29.04 -6.43 3.62
C VAL A 115 30.44 -7.01 3.82
N GLN A 116 31.49 -6.17 3.77
CA GLN A 116 32.87 -6.59 3.99
C GLN A 116 33.15 -7.03 5.44
N ALA A 117 32.59 -6.31 6.43
CA ALA A 117 32.71 -6.66 7.86
C ALA A 117 32.11 -8.02 8.17
N GLN A 118 31.05 -8.42 7.46
CA GLN A 118 30.42 -9.75 7.55
C GLN A 118 31.18 -10.81 6.74
N GLY A 119 32.32 -10.48 6.11
CA GLY A 119 33.17 -11.44 5.39
C GLY A 119 32.79 -11.72 3.94
N TYR A 120 31.94 -10.88 3.33
CA TYR A 120 31.49 -11.02 1.94
C TYR A 120 32.19 -10.02 1.02
N ALA A 121 32.28 -10.36 -0.26
CA ALA A 121 32.85 -9.48 -1.32
C ALA A 121 31.78 -9.09 -2.35
N TYR A 122 30.51 -9.04 -1.96
CA TYR A 122 29.43 -8.65 -2.87
C TYR A 122 29.48 -7.15 -3.19
N PRO A 123 29.25 -6.77 -4.44
CA PRO A 123 29.04 -5.37 -4.78
C PRO A 123 27.73 -4.87 -4.17
N VAL A 124 27.72 -3.60 -3.77
CA VAL A 124 26.52 -2.94 -3.26
C VAL A 124 26.17 -1.79 -4.20
N ARG A 125 24.91 -1.65 -4.54
CA ARG A 125 24.36 -0.51 -5.27
C ARG A 125 23.27 0.15 -4.44
N VAL A 126 23.27 1.48 -4.44
CA VAL A 126 22.23 2.29 -3.78
C VAL A 126 21.66 3.27 -4.79
N SER A 127 20.35 3.30 -4.90
CA SER A 127 19.63 4.14 -5.85
C SER A 127 18.35 4.69 -5.25
N LEU A 128 17.99 5.91 -5.66
CA LEU A 128 16.64 6.42 -5.51
C LEU A 128 15.86 6.07 -6.77
N VAL A 129 14.76 5.37 -6.60
CA VAL A 129 13.95 4.82 -7.68
C VAL A 129 12.49 5.13 -7.47
N ARG A 130 11.74 5.13 -8.58
CA ARG A 130 10.30 5.12 -8.55
C ARG A 130 9.80 3.81 -9.15
N GLU A 131 9.29 2.92 -8.30
CA GLU A 131 8.97 1.54 -8.69
C GLU A 131 7.75 0.99 -7.95
N GLU A 132 7.28 -0.16 -8.44
CA GLU A 132 6.12 -0.84 -7.85
C GLU A 132 6.48 -1.52 -6.53
N PHE A 133 5.70 -1.24 -5.51
CA PHE A 133 5.73 -1.92 -4.22
C PHE A 133 4.50 -2.80 -4.08
N PRO A 134 4.67 -4.00 -3.54
CA PRO A 134 3.54 -4.84 -3.19
C PRO A 134 2.78 -4.27 -1.99
N PHE A 135 1.55 -4.73 -1.82
CA PHE A 135 0.82 -4.58 -0.57
C PHE A 135 1.64 -5.07 0.62
N LYS A 136 1.78 -4.25 1.66
CA LYS A 136 2.55 -4.60 2.86
C LYS A 136 1.80 -4.19 4.13
N LYS A 137 1.73 -5.14 5.06
CA LYS A 137 1.23 -4.93 6.41
C LYS A 137 2.39 -4.73 7.38
N TYR A 138 2.27 -3.72 8.24
CA TYR A 138 3.19 -3.39 9.32
C TYR A 138 2.35 -3.21 10.57
N ASP A 139 2.27 -4.25 11.41
CA ASP A 139 1.38 -4.32 12.57
C ASP A 139 -0.08 -4.03 12.18
N ASP A 140 -0.64 -2.95 12.62
CA ASP A 140 -2.01 -2.47 12.33
C ASP A 140 -2.10 -1.53 11.11
N LEU A 141 -0.97 -1.20 10.49
CA LEU A 141 -0.92 -0.33 9.32
C LEU A 141 -0.70 -1.11 8.03
N ILE A 142 -1.41 -0.71 6.98
CA ILE A 142 -1.34 -1.37 5.68
C ILE A 142 -1.11 -0.36 4.57
N PHE A 143 -0.02 -0.56 3.84
CA PHE A 143 0.27 0.25 2.66
C PHE A 143 -0.19 -0.48 1.40
N PRO A 144 -1.02 0.17 0.57
CA PRO A 144 -1.50 -0.41 -0.67
C PRO A 144 -0.35 -0.67 -1.66
N ALA A 145 -0.55 -1.65 -2.54
CA ALA A 145 0.34 -1.84 -3.67
C ALA A 145 0.27 -0.60 -4.59
N GLY A 146 1.41 -0.23 -5.18
CA GLY A 146 1.48 0.91 -6.08
C GLY A 146 2.89 1.40 -6.34
N VAL A 147 3.01 2.48 -7.10
CA VAL A 147 4.30 3.08 -7.49
C VAL A 147 4.70 4.14 -6.47
N TYR A 148 5.84 3.92 -5.82
CA TYR A 148 6.38 4.79 -4.78
C TYR A 148 7.80 5.24 -5.11
N ASP A 149 8.20 6.42 -4.60
CA ASP A 149 9.59 6.81 -4.53
C ASP A 149 10.26 6.05 -3.38
N ALA A 150 11.45 5.51 -3.60
CA ALA A 150 12.12 4.63 -2.66
C ALA A 150 13.64 4.73 -2.69
N LEU A 151 14.25 4.52 -1.52
CA LEU A 151 15.65 4.12 -1.42
C LEU A 151 15.74 2.62 -1.65
N ARG A 152 16.56 2.21 -2.63
CA ARG A 152 16.83 0.80 -2.96
C ARG A 152 18.29 0.47 -2.73
N ILE A 153 18.54 -0.58 -1.94
CA ILE A 153 19.86 -1.17 -1.74
C ILE A 153 19.87 -2.57 -2.33
N GLU A 154 20.80 -2.83 -3.23
CA GLU A 154 21.00 -4.11 -3.89
C GLU A 154 22.35 -4.71 -3.47
N ILE A 155 22.33 -5.93 -2.96
CA ILE A 155 23.51 -6.66 -2.53
C ILE A 155 23.79 -7.80 -3.51
N GLY A 156 24.98 -7.83 -4.10
CA GLY A 156 25.38 -8.88 -5.03
C GLY A 156 24.55 -8.92 -6.30
N ALA A 157 23.98 -10.09 -6.61
CA ALA A 157 23.08 -10.33 -7.74
C ALA A 157 21.69 -9.72 -7.53
N ALA A 158 21.29 -9.42 -6.29
CA ALA A 158 19.98 -8.91 -5.94
C ALA A 158 18.80 -9.82 -6.39
N GLU A 159 19.01 -11.14 -6.37
CA GLU A 159 18.04 -12.16 -6.78
C GLU A 159 17.25 -12.76 -5.60
N GLY A 160 17.64 -12.41 -4.36
CA GLY A 160 16.97 -12.89 -3.15
C GLY A 160 15.76 -12.06 -2.75
N GLN A 161 15.09 -12.51 -1.69
CA GLN A 161 13.89 -11.85 -1.15
C GLN A 161 14.20 -10.43 -0.67
N ASN A 162 13.28 -9.51 -1.00
CA ASN A 162 13.28 -8.14 -0.52
C ASN A 162 12.87 -8.02 0.94
N TRP A 163 13.49 -7.11 1.65
CA TRP A 163 12.97 -6.51 2.87
C TRP A 163 12.36 -5.15 2.53
N TRP A 164 11.17 -4.84 3.06
CA TRP A 164 10.37 -3.68 2.70
C TRP A 164 10.01 -2.84 3.91
N CYS A 165 10.11 -1.49 3.78
CA CYS A 165 9.70 -0.56 4.82
C CYS A 165 9.20 0.78 4.29
N VAL A 166 8.75 1.65 5.22
CA VAL A 166 8.43 3.07 5.00
C VAL A 166 9.49 3.91 5.70
N LEU A 167 10.25 4.68 4.92
CA LEU A 167 11.34 5.50 5.43
C LEU A 167 10.85 6.90 5.86
N TYR A 168 9.86 7.42 5.14
CA TYR A 168 9.15 8.64 5.51
C TYR A 168 7.63 8.47 5.30
N PRO A 169 6.78 8.82 6.26
CA PRO A 169 7.08 9.02 7.69
C PRO A 169 7.77 7.78 8.27
N GLN A 170 8.56 7.98 9.33
CA GLN A 170 9.46 6.94 9.80
C GLN A 170 8.73 5.79 10.49
N MET A 171 8.84 4.62 9.89
CA MET A 171 8.34 3.36 10.41
C MET A 171 9.42 2.27 10.50
N CYS A 172 10.62 2.52 9.95
CA CYS A 172 11.71 1.56 9.90
C CYS A 172 12.52 1.45 11.20
N PHE A 173 12.36 2.40 12.11
CA PHE A 173 13.22 2.56 13.29
C PHE A 173 12.66 1.93 14.55
N VAL A 174 11.46 1.38 14.47
CA VAL A 174 10.83 0.71 15.59
C VAL A 174 11.11 -0.78 15.46
N ASP A 175 11.95 -1.25 16.36
CA ASP A 175 12.36 -2.65 16.46
C ASP A 175 12.53 -3.33 15.09
N ALA A 176 13.66 -3.04 14.44
CA ALA A 176 13.96 -3.47 13.06
C ALA A 176 13.81 -4.98 12.83
N ALA A 177 13.76 -5.79 13.90
CA ALA A 177 13.56 -7.22 13.83
C ALA A 177 12.11 -7.63 13.57
N TRP A 178 11.11 -6.80 13.94
CA TRP A 178 9.69 -7.20 13.96
C TRP A 178 8.75 -6.28 13.21
N GLY A 179 9.21 -5.07 12.81
CA GLY A 179 8.42 -4.14 12.00
C GLY A 179 7.23 -3.49 12.73
N TYR A 180 7.31 -3.40 14.06
CA TYR A 180 6.26 -2.75 14.84
C TYR A 180 6.32 -1.23 14.70
N SER A 181 5.17 -0.60 14.53
CA SER A 181 5.03 0.85 14.57
C SER A 181 4.88 1.32 16.02
N THR A 182 5.60 2.39 16.40
CA THR A 182 5.35 3.04 17.69
C THR A 182 4.19 4.03 17.57
N GLU A 183 3.64 4.41 18.73
CA GLU A 183 2.66 5.48 18.86
C GLU A 183 3.13 6.78 18.18
N GLU A 184 4.44 7.07 18.22
CA GLU A 184 5.03 8.22 17.53
C GLU A 184 4.99 8.09 16.00
N SER A 185 5.26 6.90 15.46
CA SER A 185 5.18 6.64 14.02
C SER A 185 3.74 6.77 13.51
N HIS A 186 2.75 6.33 14.30
CA HIS A 186 1.33 6.53 14.02
C HIS A 186 0.96 8.01 13.98
N ALA A 187 1.35 8.78 15.00
CA ALA A 187 1.07 10.21 15.05
C ALA A 187 1.71 10.97 13.88
N ARG A 188 2.93 10.62 13.47
CA ARG A 188 3.58 11.19 12.29
C ARG A 188 2.86 10.84 11.00
N LEU A 189 2.41 9.61 10.86
CA LEU A 189 1.66 9.16 9.70
C LEU A 189 0.30 9.87 9.60
N GLU A 190 -0.43 9.99 10.72
CA GLU A 190 -1.70 10.71 10.81
C GLU A 190 -1.53 12.19 10.43
N ASN A 191 -0.45 12.84 10.86
CA ASN A 191 -0.14 14.22 10.48
C ASN A 191 0.30 14.39 9.01
N THR A 192 0.80 13.33 8.38
CA THR A 192 1.30 13.36 6.99
C THR A 192 0.20 13.06 5.98
N LEU A 193 -0.67 12.10 6.28
CA LEU A 193 -1.75 11.67 5.43
C LEU A 193 -3.01 12.54 5.63
N THR A 194 -3.92 12.53 4.67
CA THR A 194 -5.27 13.04 4.92
C THR A 194 -6.01 12.06 5.82
N GLU A 195 -7.08 12.53 6.48
CA GLU A 195 -7.94 11.67 7.30
C GLU A 195 -8.42 10.42 6.54
N GLU A 196 -8.81 10.59 5.27
CA GLU A 196 -9.27 9.51 4.42
C GLU A 196 -8.15 8.51 4.05
N GLU A 197 -6.95 9.01 3.71
CA GLU A 197 -5.77 8.18 3.44
C GLU A 197 -5.33 7.43 4.69
N PHE A 198 -5.33 8.08 5.84
CA PHE A 198 -4.96 7.48 7.12
C PHE A 198 -5.97 6.39 7.54
N LEU A 199 -7.27 6.64 7.40
CA LEU A 199 -8.30 5.64 7.63
C LEU A 199 -8.11 4.39 6.77
N ILE A 200 -7.69 4.54 5.51
CA ILE A 200 -7.44 3.40 4.63
C ILE A 200 -6.19 2.63 5.07
N VAL A 201 -5.12 3.33 5.45
CA VAL A 201 -3.88 2.69 5.91
C VAL A 201 -4.08 1.97 7.26
N SER A 202 -4.91 2.51 8.16
CA SER A 202 -5.18 1.95 9.50
C SER A 202 -6.39 1.01 9.56
N ALA A 203 -7.37 1.13 8.66
CA ALA A 203 -8.66 0.45 8.76
C ALA A 203 -8.68 -1.00 8.23
N LEU A 204 -7.64 -1.44 7.53
CA LEU A 204 -7.64 -2.79 6.94
C LEU A 204 -7.48 -3.92 7.96
N GLU A 205 -7.26 -3.62 9.23
CA GLU A 205 -7.33 -4.61 10.32
C GLU A 205 -8.75 -4.78 10.90
N GLN A 206 -9.60 -3.77 10.76
CA GLN A 206 -11.00 -3.96 11.11
C GLN A 206 -11.68 -4.75 9.98
N GLU A 207 -12.21 -5.93 10.29
CA GLU A 207 -13.18 -6.69 9.47
C GLU A 207 -14.37 -5.85 8.97
N ALA A 208 -14.32 -4.53 9.12
CA ALA A 208 -15.35 -3.55 8.83
C ALA A 208 -15.46 -3.15 7.35
N LEU A 209 -14.56 -3.59 6.48
CA LEU A 209 -14.72 -3.38 5.03
C LEU A 209 -15.40 -4.56 4.31
N THR A 210 -15.80 -5.62 5.00
CA THR A 210 -16.95 -6.35 4.51
C THR A 210 -18.16 -5.44 4.73
N PRO A 211 -18.77 -4.86 3.69
CA PRO A 211 -20.05 -4.23 3.87
C PRO A 211 -20.94 -5.33 4.44
N LYS A 212 -21.29 -5.24 5.71
CA LYS A 212 -22.48 -5.91 6.26
C LYS A 212 -23.65 -5.25 5.53
N ILE A 213 -23.80 -5.59 4.26
CA ILE A 213 -25.06 -5.45 3.56
C ILE A 213 -25.93 -6.45 4.29
N LYS A 214 -26.43 -6.03 5.42
CA LYS A 214 -27.68 -6.58 5.98
C LYS A 214 -28.70 -6.26 4.91
N LEU A 215 -28.90 -7.22 4.03
CA LEU A 215 -29.99 -7.20 3.08
C LEU A 215 -31.26 -7.20 3.97
N LYS A 216 -31.77 -6.01 4.29
CA LYS A 216 -33.09 -5.85 4.95
C LYS A 216 -34.18 -6.65 4.24
N LEU A 217 -33.98 -6.99 2.97
CA LEU A 217 -34.81 -7.90 2.20
C LEU A 217 -34.83 -9.34 2.76
N VAL A 218 -33.73 -9.81 3.38
CA VAL A 218 -33.69 -11.16 3.99
C VAL A 218 -34.41 -11.16 5.33
N GLU A 219 -34.30 -10.08 6.12
CA GLU A 219 -35.03 -9.93 7.38
C GLU A 219 -36.57 -9.84 7.14
N TRP A 220 -36.96 -9.20 6.03
CA TRP A 220 -38.38 -9.08 5.65
C TRP A 220 -38.99 -10.41 5.12
N TRP A 221 -38.18 -11.33 4.64
CA TRP A 221 -38.63 -12.63 4.10
C TRP A 221 -38.61 -13.73 5.18
N GLN A 222 -37.97 -13.51 6.33
CA GLN A 222 -37.94 -14.46 7.46
C GLN A 222 -38.89 -14.09 8.62
N GLY A 223 -39.61 -13.01 8.55
CA GLY A 223 -40.70 -12.58 9.45
C GLY A 223 -42.04 -12.75 8.79
#